data_f8d4e2010746f2fa4fd640f8bd77cab9
#
_entry.id   f8d4e2010746f2fa4fd640f8bd77cab9
#
_cell.length_a   1.000
_cell.length_b   1.000
_cell.length_c   1.000
_cell.angle_alpha   90.00
_cell.angle_beta   90.00
_cell.angle_gamma   90.00
#
_symmetry.space_group_name_H-M   'P 1'
#
loop_
_entity.id
_entity.type
_entity.pdbx_description
1 polymer ?
#
loop_
_entity_poly.entity_id
_entity_poly.type
_entity_poly.pdbx_seq_one_letter_code
_entity_poly.pdbx_strand_id
1 'polypeptide(L)'
;MASCATLEPLNPEPILDYSNMKYRKEKDTMGTVSVPETAYYGPQTQRAVDNFPIGTLKLPAAFNRALALVKKCAAGVNEKLGLLDSKLADAIAAAAQEIIDGQFDDQFVVNVFQTGSGTSTNMNMNEVLACRANQILTGKRSGKSPIHPNDHVNLGQSSNDVIPSVIHIAALVTIRERLTPCLHLLQQSLAKKAREFADIHKIGRTHLQDAVPMLLGQEFSGYARQIELGIKRITAAEERLCELALGGTAVGTGV
;
A
#
# COMPACT_ATOMS: atom_id res chain seq x y z
N MET A 1 -13.99 -18.54 13.90
CA MET A 1 -12.65 -18.40 14.55
C MET A 1 -11.74 -17.77 13.53
N ALA A 2 -11.52 -16.46 13.57
CA ALA A 2 -10.58 -15.79 12.69
C ALA A 2 -9.17 -16.14 13.16
N SER A 3 -8.42 -16.83 12.33
CA SER A 3 -7.01 -17.13 12.55
C SER A 3 -6.23 -15.82 12.63
N CYS A 4 -5.67 -15.54 13.80
CA CYS A 4 -4.65 -14.52 13.96
C CYS A 4 -3.45 -15.01 13.16
N ALA A 5 -3.21 -14.43 11.98
CA ALA A 5 -2.03 -14.73 11.21
C ALA A 5 -0.81 -14.43 12.09
N THR A 6 -0.04 -15.45 12.39
CA THR A 6 1.26 -15.33 13.03
C THR A 6 2.10 -14.34 12.23
N LEU A 7 2.61 -13.32 12.91
CA LEU A 7 3.65 -12.46 12.36
C LEU A 7 4.85 -13.37 12.02
N GLU A 8 5.03 -13.65 10.74
CA GLU A 8 6.26 -14.28 10.31
C GLU A 8 7.42 -13.34 10.64
N PRO A 9 8.52 -13.86 11.21
CA PRO A 9 9.71 -13.05 11.40
C PRO A 9 10.16 -12.52 10.04
N LEU A 10 10.55 -11.24 9.99
CA LEU A 10 11.19 -10.62 8.84
C LEU A 10 12.45 -11.43 8.52
N ASN A 11 12.33 -12.44 7.67
CA ASN A 11 13.47 -13.06 7.06
C ASN A 11 14.17 -12.01 6.22
N PRO A 12 15.48 -11.79 6.37
CA PRO A 12 16.22 -10.96 5.44
C PRO A 12 16.01 -11.54 4.04
N GLU A 13 15.47 -10.74 3.13
CA GLU A 13 15.33 -11.17 1.73
C GLU A 13 16.71 -11.64 1.23
N PRO A 14 16.78 -12.74 0.48
CA PRO A 14 18.03 -13.21 -0.08
C PRO A 14 18.64 -12.08 -0.93
N ILE A 15 19.93 -11.82 -0.71
CA ILE A 15 20.71 -10.92 -1.58
C ILE A 15 20.59 -11.50 -2.98
N LEU A 16 19.85 -10.82 -3.85
CA LEU A 16 19.68 -11.23 -5.25
C LEU A 16 21.06 -11.25 -5.89
N ASP A 17 21.48 -12.42 -6.37
CA ASP A 17 22.70 -12.57 -7.16
C ASP A 17 22.47 -11.96 -8.55
N TYR A 18 22.98 -10.76 -8.76
CA TYR A 18 22.86 -10.01 -10.01
C TYR A 18 23.76 -10.51 -11.15
N SER A 19 24.63 -11.52 -10.90
CA SER A 19 25.67 -11.95 -11.84
C SER A 19 25.13 -12.63 -13.11
N ASN A 20 23.88 -13.11 -13.13
CA ASN A 20 23.26 -13.84 -14.25
C ASN A 20 21.99 -13.17 -14.80
N MET A 21 21.67 -11.95 -14.42
CA MET A 21 20.47 -11.28 -14.92
C MET A 21 20.64 -10.82 -16.38
N LYS A 22 19.69 -11.21 -17.23
CA LYS A 22 19.57 -10.66 -18.58
C LYS A 22 18.85 -9.33 -18.53
N TYR A 23 19.30 -8.39 -19.37
CA TYR A 23 18.73 -7.05 -19.45
C TYR A 23 18.22 -6.78 -20.85
N ARG A 24 17.07 -6.10 -20.95
CA ARG A 24 16.58 -5.50 -22.18
C ARG A 24 16.87 -4.00 -22.17
N LYS A 25 17.08 -3.41 -23.34
CA LYS A 25 17.25 -1.96 -23.49
C LYS A 25 15.92 -1.30 -23.79
N GLU A 26 15.54 -0.33 -22.95
CA GLU A 26 14.37 0.52 -23.17
C GLU A 26 14.78 1.98 -23.30
N LYS A 27 13.95 2.77 -24.00
CA LYS A 27 14.23 4.18 -24.25
C LYS A 27 13.10 5.04 -23.72
N ASP A 28 13.44 6.10 -23.01
CA ASP A 28 12.57 7.20 -22.63
C ASP A 28 13.10 8.54 -23.20
N THR A 29 12.52 9.67 -22.74
CA THR A 29 12.95 11.01 -23.17
C THR A 29 14.36 11.37 -22.70
N MET A 30 14.87 10.70 -21.68
CA MET A 30 16.21 10.91 -21.11
C MET A 30 17.29 9.99 -21.73
N GLY A 31 16.91 9.10 -22.66
CA GLY A 31 17.84 8.19 -23.33
C GLY A 31 17.57 6.71 -23.04
N THR A 32 18.55 5.87 -23.28
CA THR A 32 18.45 4.41 -23.13
C THR A 32 18.86 3.97 -21.72
N VAL A 33 18.08 3.06 -21.13
CA VAL A 33 18.35 2.42 -19.84
C VAL A 33 18.23 0.91 -19.96
N SER A 34 19.01 0.17 -19.17
CA SER A 34 18.96 -1.30 -19.10
C SER A 34 17.98 -1.71 -17.99
N VAL A 35 16.91 -2.44 -18.36
CA VAL A 35 15.88 -2.93 -17.45
C VAL A 35 15.98 -4.45 -17.39
N PRO A 36 15.85 -5.13 -16.23
CA PRO A 36 15.84 -6.58 -16.16
C PRO A 36 14.82 -7.18 -17.13
N GLU A 37 15.20 -8.25 -17.85
CA GLU A 37 14.33 -8.83 -18.90
C GLU A 37 13.01 -9.37 -18.32
N THR A 38 13.03 -9.83 -17.07
CA THR A 38 11.85 -10.36 -16.37
C THR A 38 10.93 -9.28 -15.81
N ALA A 39 11.42 -8.03 -15.65
CA ALA A 39 10.66 -6.96 -15.04
C ALA A 39 9.44 -6.53 -15.89
N TYR A 40 8.33 -6.24 -15.22
CA TYR A 40 7.15 -5.58 -15.81
C TYR A 40 7.26 -4.06 -15.76
N TYR A 41 8.09 -3.52 -14.87
CA TYR A 41 8.36 -2.09 -14.86
C TYR A 41 9.29 -1.69 -16.03
N GLY A 42 9.35 -0.41 -16.29
CA GLY A 42 10.06 0.17 -17.42
C GLY A 42 11.18 1.13 -17.02
N PRO A 43 11.57 2.03 -17.96
CA PRO A 43 12.76 2.86 -17.81
C PRO A 43 12.66 3.88 -16.69
N GLN A 44 11.50 4.47 -16.42
CA GLN A 44 11.36 5.48 -15.36
C GLN A 44 11.54 4.85 -13.97
N THR A 45 10.98 3.66 -13.76
CA THR A 45 11.19 2.89 -12.53
C THR A 45 12.65 2.51 -12.35
N GLN A 46 13.31 2.01 -13.40
CA GLN A 46 14.71 1.64 -13.32
C GLN A 46 15.60 2.84 -12.96
N ARG A 47 15.34 4.02 -13.56
CA ARG A 47 16.06 5.25 -13.17
C ARG A 47 15.83 5.62 -11.71
N ALA A 48 14.63 5.41 -11.17
CA ALA A 48 14.36 5.66 -9.77
C ALA A 48 15.15 4.71 -8.85
N VAL A 49 15.26 3.44 -9.23
CA VAL A 49 16.08 2.45 -8.51
C VAL A 49 17.55 2.86 -8.54
N ASP A 50 18.06 3.26 -9.70
CA ASP A 50 19.46 3.67 -9.88
C ASP A 50 19.79 4.97 -9.13
N ASN A 51 18.84 5.91 -9.06
CA ASN A 51 19.01 7.21 -8.40
C ASN A 51 18.89 7.15 -6.87
N PHE A 52 18.14 6.18 -6.33
CA PHE A 52 17.85 6.08 -4.90
C PHE A 52 18.30 4.72 -4.30
N PRO A 53 19.57 4.32 -4.42
CA PRO A 53 20.08 3.07 -3.85
C PRO A 53 20.37 3.22 -2.35
N ILE A 54 19.38 3.71 -1.58
CA ILE A 54 19.56 4.12 -0.18
C ILE A 54 19.37 2.95 0.78
N GLY A 55 18.52 1.97 0.40
CA GLY A 55 18.21 0.83 1.26
C GLY A 55 17.23 -0.14 0.60
N THR A 56 16.71 -1.07 1.37
CA THR A 56 15.79 -2.12 0.90
C THR A 56 14.32 -1.86 1.28
N LEU A 57 14.05 -0.79 2.03
CA LEU A 57 12.70 -0.50 2.51
C LEU A 57 11.79 -0.07 1.36
N LYS A 58 10.72 -0.82 1.14
CA LYS A 58 9.70 -0.58 0.12
C LYS A 58 8.37 -0.20 0.76
N LEU A 59 7.45 0.37 -0.03
CA LEU A 59 6.09 0.59 0.42
C LEU A 59 5.37 -0.76 0.63
N PRO A 60 4.50 -0.86 1.66
CA PRO A 60 3.82 -2.11 1.99
C PRO A 60 2.85 -2.53 0.87
N ALA A 61 2.60 -3.84 0.73
CA ALA A 61 1.68 -4.38 -0.27
C ALA A 61 0.28 -3.75 -0.22
N ALA A 62 -0.22 -3.40 0.98
CA ALA A 62 -1.49 -2.70 1.13
C ALA A 62 -1.53 -1.36 0.37
N PHE A 63 -0.40 -0.62 0.34
CA PHE A 63 -0.28 0.61 -0.44
C PHE A 63 -0.35 0.33 -1.95
N ASN A 64 0.39 -0.66 -2.44
CA ASN A 64 0.40 -1.03 -3.86
C ASN A 64 -0.97 -1.50 -4.33
N ARG A 65 -1.68 -2.29 -3.51
CA ARG A 65 -3.07 -2.72 -3.79
C ARG A 65 -4.04 -1.54 -3.86
N ALA A 66 -3.93 -0.60 -2.92
CA ALA A 66 -4.74 0.62 -2.94
C ALA A 66 -4.44 1.49 -4.18
N LEU A 67 -3.17 1.59 -4.58
CA LEU A 67 -2.78 2.31 -5.80
C LEU A 67 -3.34 1.63 -7.06
N ALA A 68 -3.25 0.30 -7.14
CA ALA A 68 -3.85 -0.45 -8.24
C ALA A 68 -5.37 -0.27 -8.29
N LEU A 69 -6.06 -0.24 -7.14
CA LEU A 69 -7.50 0.03 -7.06
C LEU A 69 -7.84 1.42 -7.63
N VAL A 70 -7.08 2.45 -7.28
CA VAL A 70 -7.27 3.81 -7.84
C VAL A 70 -7.10 3.78 -9.36
N LYS A 71 -6.07 3.10 -9.88
CA LYS A 71 -5.85 2.99 -11.34
C LYS A 71 -6.99 2.24 -12.04
N LYS A 72 -7.48 1.15 -11.44
CA LYS A 72 -8.65 0.41 -11.93
C LYS A 72 -9.90 1.29 -12.03
N CYS A 73 -10.20 2.03 -10.96
CA CYS A 73 -11.35 2.95 -10.93
C CYS A 73 -11.19 4.08 -11.95
N ALA A 74 -9.99 4.66 -12.07
CA ALA A 74 -9.70 5.73 -13.03
C ALA A 74 -9.88 5.25 -14.48
N ALA A 75 -9.41 4.06 -14.83
CA ALA A 75 -9.63 3.49 -16.16
C ALA A 75 -11.12 3.36 -16.49
N GLY A 76 -11.93 2.83 -15.57
CA GLY A 76 -13.38 2.70 -15.80
C GLY A 76 -14.13 4.04 -15.84
N VAL A 77 -13.65 5.07 -15.12
CA VAL A 77 -14.21 6.44 -15.23
C VAL A 77 -13.85 7.06 -16.57
N ASN A 78 -12.59 6.96 -16.99
CA ASN A 78 -12.12 7.50 -18.27
C ASN A 78 -12.82 6.83 -19.48
N GLU A 79 -13.11 5.52 -19.38
CA GLU A 79 -13.95 4.82 -20.37
C GLU A 79 -15.36 5.41 -20.45
N LYS A 80 -16.05 5.55 -19.30
CA LYS A 80 -17.40 6.13 -19.23
C LYS A 80 -17.49 7.55 -19.77
N LEU A 81 -16.40 8.32 -19.63
CA LEU A 81 -16.28 9.68 -20.17
C LEU A 81 -15.90 9.71 -21.66
N GLY A 82 -15.66 8.55 -22.29
CA GLY A 82 -15.23 8.46 -23.68
C GLY A 82 -13.78 8.92 -23.92
N LEU A 83 -12.98 9.01 -22.87
CA LEU A 83 -11.57 9.43 -22.92
C LEU A 83 -10.60 8.26 -23.12
N LEU A 84 -11.05 7.03 -22.86
CA LEU A 84 -10.27 5.80 -22.98
C LEU A 84 -11.09 4.74 -23.71
N ASP A 85 -10.48 4.06 -24.68
CA ASP A 85 -11.13 2.94 -25.38
C ASP A 85 -11.47 1.80 -24.42
N SER A 86 -12.65 1.18 -24.59
CA SER A 86 -13.15 0.14 -23.69
C SER A 86 -12.19 -1.05 -23.55
N LYS A 87 -11.58 -1.52 -24.67
CA LYS A 87 -10.65 -2.65 -24.62
C LYS A 87 -9.39 -2.33 -23.84
N LEU A 88 -8.91 -1.07 -23.93
CA LEU A 88 -7.76 -0.62 -23.17
C LEU A 88 -8.10 -0.49 -21.67
N ALA A 89 -9.29 0.05 -21.36
CA ALA A 89 -9.78 0.18 -19.99
C ALA A 89 -9.95 -1.19 -19.31
N ASP A 90 -10.56 -2.15 -20.01
CA ASP A 90 -10.73 -3.52 -19.52
C ASP A 90 -9.39 -4.21 -19.24
N ALA A 91 -8.41 -4.05 -20.14
CA ALA A 91 -7.09 -4.63 -19.95
C ALA A 91 -6.34 -4.02 -18.77
N ILE A 92 -6.43 -2.68 -18.58
CA ILE A 92 -5.86 -1.99 -17.42
C ILE A 92 -6.55 -2.47 -16.14
N ALA A 93 -7.89 -2.58 -16.15
CA ALA A 93 -8.66 -3.03 -14.99
C ALA A 93 -8.34 -4.49 -14.62
N ALA A 94 -8.15 -5.37 -15.60
CA ALA A 94 -7.75 -6.75 -15.38
C ALA A 94 -6.33 -6.84 -14.78
N ALA A 95 -5.36 -6.11 -15.35
CA ALA A 95 -4.01 -6.05 -14.82
C ALA A 95 -3.98 -5.49 -13.38
N ALA A 96 -4.78 -4.46 -13.11
CA ALA A 96 -4.90 -3.89 -11.76
C ALA A 96 -5.52 -4.88 -10.77
N GLN A 97 -6.49 -5.69 -11.20
CA GLN A 97 -7.08 -6.73 -10.35
C GLN A 97 -6.05 -7.78 -9.94
N GLU A 98 -5.18 -8.22 -10.85
CA GLU A 98 -4.12 -9.18 -10.53
C GLU A 98 -3.18 -8.63 -9.44
N ILE A 99 -2.86 -7.32 -9.45
CA ILE A 99 -2.06 -6.67 -8.39
C ILE A 99 -2.83 -6.60 -7.06
N ILE A 100 -4.14 -6.28 -7.11
CA ILE A 100 -5.00 -6.27 -5.92
C ILE A 100 -5.03 -7.66 -5.27
N ASP A 101 -5.06 -8.70 -6.08
CA ASP A 101 -5.06 -10.11 -5.64
C ASP A 101 -3.67 -10.58 -5.14
N GLY A 102 -2.66 -9.72 -5.17
CA GLY A 102 -1.32 -9.96 -4.62
C GLY A 102 -0.32 -10.56 -5.61
N GLN A 103 -0.62 -10.50 -6.91
CA GLN A 103 0.36 -10.84 -7.93
C GLN A 103 1.30 -9.64 -8.18
N PHE A 104 2.49 -9.91 -8.67
CA PHE A 104 3.49 -8.88 -9.04
C PHE A 104 4.03 -8.03 -7.88
N ASP A 105 3.91 -8.45 -6.61
CA ASP A 105 4.44 -7.69 -5.46
C ASP A 105 5.95 -7.42 -5.60
N ASP A 106 6.70 -8.34 -6.22
CA ASP A 106 8.13 -8.23 -6.54
C ASP A 106 8.47 -7.14 -7.58
N GLN A 107 7.49 -6.64 -8.33
CA GLN A 107 7.66 -5.62 -9.36
C GLN A 107 7.65 -4.18 -8.80
N PHE A 108 7.31 -4.01 -7.52
CA PHE A 108 7.33 -2.71 -6.84
C PHE A 108 8.66 -2.51 -6.13
N VAL A 109 9.67 -2.07 -6.90
CA VAL A 109 11.08 -2.09 -6.51
C VAL A 109 11.61 -0.77 -5.96
N VAL A 110 10.82 0.31 -6.06
CA VAL A 110 11.25 1.65 -5.66
C VAL A 110 11.35 1.77 -4.14
N ASN A 111 12.46 2.34 -3.67
CA ASN A 111 12.69 2.60 -2.25
C ASN A 111 11.74 3.68 -1.71
N VAL A 112 11.37 3.61 -0.42
CA VAL A 112 10.52 4.64 0.22
C VAL A 112 11.20 6.01 0.28
N PHE A 113 12.54 6.08 0.30
CA PHE A 113 13.33 7.31 0.27
C PHE A 113 13.56 7.80 -1.18
N GLN A 114 12.49 7.84 -1.95
CA GLN A 114 12.44 8.40 -3.30
C GLN A 114 12.11 9.90 -3.29
N THR A 115 11.69 10.45 -4.44
CA THR A 115 11.14 11.82 -4.50
C THR A 115 9.98 11.98 -3.51
N GLY A 116 9.95 13.10 -2.76
CA GLY A 116 8.98 13.31 -1.68
C GLY A 116 7.50 13.28 -2.10
N SER A 117 7.20 13.57 -3.38
CA SER A 117 5.85 13.49 -3.97
C SER A 117 5.39 12.06 -4.30
N GLY A 118 6.26 11.04 -4.16
CA GLY A 118 5.94 9.66 -4.51
C GLY A 118 5.81 9.39 -6.02
N THR A 119 6.29 10.29 -6.87
CA THR A 119 6.19 10.17 -8.33
C THR A 119 6.80 8.87 -8.86
N SER A 120 7.93 8.45 -8.30
CA SER A 120 8.60 7.21 -8.73
C SER A 120 7.72 5.98 -8.48
N THR A 121 7.01 5.92 -7.35
CA THR A 121 6.06 4.83 -7.05
C THR A 121 4.84 4.88 -7.97
N ASN A 122 4.28 6.07 -8.23
CA ASN A 122 3.17 6.21 -9.18
C ASN A 122 3.58 5.74 -10.57
N MET A 123 4.77 6.09 -11.03
CA MET A 123 5.29 5.64 -12.32
C MET A 123 5.60 4.15 -12.35
N ASN A 124 6.11 3.58 -11.26
CA ASN A 124 6.31 2.12 -11.14
C ASN A 124 4.99 1.38 -11.36
N MET A 125 3.92 1.79 -10.70
CA MET A 125 2.59 1.22 -10.92
C MET A 125 2.12 1.39 -12.36
N ASN A 126 2.26 2.59 -12.94
CA ASN A 126 1.83 2.86 -14.32
C ASN A 126 2.56 1.98 -15.34
N GLU A 127 3.88 1.80 -15.18
CA GLU A 127 4.68 0.97 -16.08
C GLU A 127 4.34 -0.51 -15.95
N VAL A 128 4.18 -1.03 -14.72
CA VAL A 128 3.79 -2.43 -14.48
C VAL A 128 2.40 -2.70 -15.08
N LEU A 129 1.43 -1.83 -14.83
CA LEU A 129 0.08 -1.96 -15.37
C LEU A 129 0.06 -1.90 -16.90
N ALA A 130 0.77 -0.94 -17.51
CA ALA A 130 0.84 -0.83 -18.96
C ALA A 130 1.46 -2.08 -19.60
N CYS A 131 2.57 -2.57 -19.04
CA CYS A 131 3.24 -3.78 -19.54
C CYS A 131 2.34 -5.02 -19.41
N ARG A 132 1.68 -5.21 -18.27
CA ARG A 132 0.79 -6.35 -18.06
C ARG A 132 -0.46 -6.27 -18.92
N ALA A 133 -1.11 -5.11 -19.02
CA ALA A 133 -2.27 -4.89 -19.86
C ALA A 133 -1.94 -5.09 -21.35
N ASN A 134 -0.77 -4.65 -21.81
CA ASN A 134 -0.28 -4.94 -23.17
C ASN A 134 -0.08 -6.43 -23.40
N GLN A 135 0.42 -7.16 -22.42
CA GLN A 135 0.55 -8.61 -22.51
C GLN A 135 -0.82 -9.31 -22.56
N ILE A 136 -1.80 -8.85 -21.82
CA ILE A 136 -3.18 -9.37 -21.90
C ILE A 136 -3.76 -9.17 -23.30
N LEU A 137 -3.56 -8.00 -23.90
CA LEU A 137 -4.11 -7.67 -25.22
C LEU A 137 -3.40 -8.35 -26.39
N THR A 138 -2.08 -8.49 -26.31
CA THR A 138 -1.26 -8.87 -27.47
C THR A 138 -0.50 -10.18 -27.31
N GLY A 139 -0.53 -10.79 -26.13
CA GLY A 139 0.28 -11.96 -25.77
C GLY A 139 1.76 -11.65 -25.55
N LYS A 140 2.22 -10.39 -25.76
CA LYS A 140 3.63 -9.99 -25.63
C LYS A 140 3.78 -8.86 -24.62
N ARG A 141 4.83 -8.92 -23.81
CA ARG A 141 5.18 -7.81 -22.92
C ARG A 141 5.65 -6.61 -23.74
N SER A 142 5.02 -5.46 -23.53
CA SER A 142 5.40 -4.18 -24.12
C SER A 142 5.11 -3.05 -23.13
N GLY A 143 6.05 -2.16 -22.93
CA GLY A 143 5.91 -1.06 -21.96
C GLY A 143 5.11 0.14 -22.47
N LYS A 144 4.83 0.26 -23.78
CA LYS A 144 4.29 1.51 -24.35
C LYS A 144 3.19 1.37 -25.40
N SER A 145 2.93 0.18 -25.92
CA SER A 145 1.94 -0.01 -26.99
C SER A 145 1.29 -1.38 -26.88
N PRO A 146 -0.04 -1.45 -27.06
CA PRO A 146 -1.00 -0.36 -27.33
C PRO A 146 -1.31 0.55 -26.14
N ILE A 147 -1.03 0.15 -24.89
CA ILE A 147 -1.26 0.95 -23.68
C ILE A 147 0.04 1.65 -23.26
N HIS A 148 -0.04 2.98 -23.10
CA HIS A 148 1.07 3.80 -22.61
C HIS A 148 0.88 4.16 -21.12
N PRO A 149 1.95 4.11 -20.27
CA PRO A 149 1.85 4.37 -18.84
C PRO A 149 1.28 5.75 -18.49
N ASN A 150 1.71 6.81 -19.20
CA ASN A 150 1.25 8.17 -18.93
C ASN A 150 -0.09 8.47 -19.60
N ASP A 151 -0.22 8.13 -20.89
CA ASP A 151 -1.32 8.62 -21.72
C ASP A 151 -2.62 7.85 -21.45
N HIS A 152 -2.53 6.58 -20.98
CA HIS A 152 -3.68 5.75 -20.71
C HIS A 152 -3.83 5.42 -19.22
N VAL A 153 -2.81 4.83 -18.58
CA VAL A 153 -2.92 4.39 -17.17
C VAL A 153 -3.01 5.58 -16.22
N ASN A 154 -2.27 6.68 -16.50
CA ASN A 154 -2.25 7.90 -15.68
C ASN A 154 -3.18 9.00 -16.19
N LEU A 155 -4.04 8.73 -17.15
CA LEU A 155 -4.93 9.71 -17.78
C LEU A 155 -5.80 10.43 -16.73
N GLY A 156 -5.76 11.78 -16.72
CA GLY A 156 -6.50 12.61 -15.78
C GLY A 156 -6.00 12.59 -14.34
N GLN A 157 -4.76 12.18 -14.10
CA GLN A 157 -4.18 12.01 -12.77
C GLN A 157 -2.81 12.69 -12.64
N SER A 158 -2.45 13.01 -11.41
CA SER A 158 -1.09 13.43 -11.03
C SER A 158 -0.63 12.62 -9.82
N SER A 159 0.68 12.42 -9.65
CA SER A 159 1.19 11.86 -8.38
C SER A 159 0.79 12.72 -7.17
N ASN A 160 0.59 14.03 -7.37
CA ASN A 160 0.24 14.96 -6.29
C ASN A 160 -1.16 14.73 -5.71
N ASP A 161 -2.10 14.18 -6.46
CA ASP A 161 -3.44 13.83 -5.97
C ASP A 161 -3.61 12.33 -5.72
N VAL A 162 -2.97 11.48 -6.54
CA VAL A 162 -3.03 10.01 -6.43
C VAL A 162 -2.36 9.53 -5.15
N ILE A 163 -1.11 9.94 -4.88
CA ILE A 163 -0.34 9.42 -3.74
C ILE A 163 -1.01 9.72 -2.39
N PRO A 164 -1.43 10.97 -2.07
CA PRO A 164 -2.13 11.24 -0.81
C PRO A 164 -3.47 10.48 -0.72
N SER A 165 -4.21 10.35 -1.82
CA SER A 165 -5.44 9.55 -1.84
C SER A 165 -5.18 8.07 -1.53
N VAL A 166 -4.11 7.51 -2.09
CA VAL A 166 -3.72 6.11 -1.83
C VAL A 166 -3.26 5.90 -0.39
N ILE A 167 -2.58 6.87 0.23
CA ILE A 167 -2.23 6.82 1.66
C ILE A 167 -3.51 6.69 2.50
N HIS A 168 -4.52 7.51 2.23
CA HIS A 168 -5.80 7.46 2.94
C HIS A 168 -6.52 6.12 2.73
N ILE A 169 -6.64 5.66 1.49
CA ILE A 169 -7.31 4.38 1.16
C ILE A 169 -6.58 3.21 1.82
N ALA A 170 -5.26 3.11 1.68
CA ALA A 170 -4.47 2.04 2.26
C ALA A 170 -4.57 2.00 3.79
N ALA A 171 -4.51 3.18 4.44
CA ALA A 171 -4.67 3.31 5.88
C ALA A 171 -6.06 2.86 6.33
N LEU A 172 -7.13 3.36 5.69
CA LEU A 172 -8.51 3.04 6.03
C LEU A 172 -8.82 1.55 5.89
N VAL A 173 -8.43 0.95 4.76
CA VAL A 173 -8.63 -0.48 4.52
C VAL A 173 -7.88 -1.31 5.56
N THR A 174 -6.62 -0.99 5.84
CA THR A 174 -5.81 -1.71 6.83
C THR A 174 -6.36 -1.55 8.26
N ILE A 175 -6.86 -0.38 8.61
CA ILE A 175 -7.53 -0.14 9.90
C ILE A 175 -8.75 -1.05 10.03
N ARG A 176 -9.63 -1.06 9.03
CA ARG A 176 -10.89 -1.82 9.09
C ARG A 176 -10.70 -3.31 9.04
N GLU A 177 -9.83 -3.80 8.17
CA GLU A 177 -9.66 -5.23 7.93
C GLU A 177 -8.72 -5.92 8.92
N ARG A 178 -7.76 -5.17 9.50
CA ARG A 178 -6.72 -5.77 10.35
C ARG A 178 -6.64 -5.16 11.74
N LEU A 179 -6.46 -3.84 11.85
CA LEU A 179 -6.16 -3.20 13.13
C LEU A 179 -7.36 -3.26 14.09
N THR A 180 -8.52 -2.81 13.65
CA THR A 180 -9.73 -2.77 14.50
C THR A 180 -10.16 -4.15 14.99
N PRO A 181 -10.21 -5.22 14.17
CA PRO A 181 -10.50 -6.58 14.67
C PRO A 181 -9.48 -7.08 15.70
N CYS A 182 -8.17 -6.82 15.49
CA CYS A 182 -7.13 -7.20 16.44
C CYS A 182 -7.25 -6.45 17.77
N LEU A 183 -7.58 -5.16 17.73
CA LEU A 183 -7.81 -4.36 18.95
C LEU A 183 -9.04 -4.85 19.73
N HIS A 184 -10.11 -5.22 19.05
CA HIS A 184 -11.26 -5.83 19.72
C HIS A 184 -10.90 -7.15 20.41
N LEU A 185 -10.13 -8.01 19.75
CA LEU A 185 -9.65 -9.27 20.34
C LEU A 185 -8.79 -9.02 21.58
N LEU A 186 -7.87 -8.06 21.50
CA LEU A 186 -7.01 -7.67 22.63
C LEU A 186 -7.85 -7.13 23.79
N GLN A 187 -8.79 -6.21 23.51
CA GLN A 187 -9.68 -5.64 24.51
C GLN A 187 -10.50 -6.72 25.25
N GLN A 188 -11.09 -7.65 24.49
CA GLN A 188 -11.85 -8.76 25.07
C GLN A 188 -10.99 -9.67 25.93
N SER A 189 -9.75 -9.97 25.49
CA SER A 189 -8.80 -10.80 26.24
C SER A 189 -8.40 -10.14 27.56
N LEU A 190 -8.12 -8.83 27.55
CA LEU A 190 -7.80 -8.06 28.75
C LEU A 190 -9.01 -7.97 29.71
N ALA A 191 -10.21 -7.73 29.18
CA ALA A 191 -11.44 -7.70 29.97
C ALA A 191 -11.76 -9.08 30.58
N LYS A 192 -11.47 -10.18 29.88
CA LYS A 192 -11.57 -11.52 30.43
C LYS A 192 -10.61 -11.72 31.60
N LYS A 193 -9.34 -11.32 31.44
CA LYS A 193 -8.33 -11.41 32.51
C LYS A 193 -8.67 -10.51 33.70
N ALA A 194 -9.26 -9.34 33.48
CA ALA A 194 -9.75 -8.49 34.54
C ALA A 194 -10.78 -9.22 35.47
N ARG A 195 -11.69 -10.01 34.88
CA ARG A 195 -12.64 -10.83 35.62
C ARG A 195 -11.98 -12.03 36.31
N GLU A 196 -11.07 -12.72 35.62
CA GLU A 196 -10.35 -13.88 36.17
C GLU A 196 -9.49 -13.50 37.38
N PHE A 197 -8.98 -12.29 37.43
CA PHE A 197 -8.07 -11.79 38.46
C PHE A 197 -8.76 -10.86 39.47
N ALA A 198 -10.10 -10.88 39.53
CA ALA A 198 -10.89 -9.96 40.35
C ALA A 198 -10.58 -10.06 41.85
N ASP A 199 -10.19 -11.26 42.33
CA ASP A 199 -9.95 -11.53 43.75
C ASP A 199 -8.46 -11.64 44.11
N ILE A 200 -7.54 -11.37 43.14
CA ILE A 200 -6.13 -11.48 43.38
C ILE A 200 -5.58 -10.14 43.91
N HIS A 201 -5.13 -10.15 45.16
CA HIS A 201 -4.54 -8.98 45.81
C HIS A 201 -3.11 -8.78 45.36
N LYS A 202 -2.73 -7.55 45.11
CA LYS A 202 -1.36 -7.11 44.82
C LYS A 202 -1.06 -5.74 45.43
N ILE A 203 0.20 -5.35 45.45
CA ILE A 203 0.58 -3.97 45.77
C ILE A 203 0.50 -3.09 44.51
N GLY A 204 -0.09 -1.90 44.65
CA GLY A 204 0.02 -0.82 43.67
C GLY A 204 1.36 -0.11 43.80
N ARG A 205 1.80 0.59 42.75
CA ARG A 205 3.07 1.34 42.75
C ARG A 205 2.86 2.74 42.20
N THR A 206 3.55 3.70 42.84
CA THR A 206 3.71 5.08 42.36
C THR A 206 5.18 5.46 42.48
N HIS A 207 5.74 6.22 41.55
CA HIS A 207 7.17 6.57 41.51
C HIS A 207 8.10 5.37 41.70
N LEU A 208 7.78 4.21 41.16
CA LEU A 208 8.49 2.94 41.27
C LEU A 208 8.60 2.41 42.72
N GLN A 209 7.81 2.94 43.67
CA GLN A 209 7.73 2.54 45.06
C GLN A 209 6.41 1.86 45.38
N ASP A 210 6.40 0.98 46.37
CA ASP A 210 5.18 0.37 46.87
C ASP A 210 4.23 1.43 47.41
N ALA A 211 2.97 1.38 47.03
CA ALA A 211 1.93 2.31 47.44
C ALA A 211 0.87 1.58 48.31
N VAL A 212 -0.31 1.39 47.76
CA VAL A 212 -1.45 0.80 48.48
C VAL A 212 -1.86 -0.52 47.85
N PRO A 213 -2.52 -1.44 48.63
CA PRO A 213 -3.10 -2.65 48.07
C PRO A 213 -4.14 -2.35 46.99
N MET A 214 -4.16 -3.18 45.96
CA MET A 214 -5.16 -3.16 44.88
C MET A 214 -5.40 -4.58 44.39
N LEU A 215 -6.40 -4.76 43.53
CA LEU A 215 -6.67 -6.04 42.87
C LEU A 215 -6.01 -6.09 41.50
N LEU A 216 -5.45 -7.24 41.14
CA LEU A 216 -4.83 -7.43 39.83
C LEU A 216 -5.88 -7.24 38.70
N GLY A 217 -7.12 -7.64 38.94
CA GLY A 217 -8.24 -7.42 38.02
C GLY A 217 -8.50 -5.93 37.73
N GLN A 218 -8.26 -5.02 38.68
CA GLN A 218 -8.39 -3.58 38.47
C GLN A 218 -7.32 -3.07 37.49
N GLU A 219 -6.09 -3.55 37.60
CA GLU A 219 -5.00 -3.20 36.67
C GLU A 219 -5.35 -3.62 35.22
N PHE A 220 -5.77 -4.89 35.04
CA PHE A 220 -6.19 -5.39 33.73
C PHE A 220 -7.43 -4.67 33.18
N SER A 221 -8.38 -4.26 34.03
CA SER A 221 -9.52 -3.46 33.62
C SER A 221 -9.11 -2.09 33.06
N GLY A 222 -8.09 -1.47 33.64
CA GLY A 222 -7.49 -0.25 33.15
C GLY A 222 -6.90 -0.42 31.73
N TYR A 223 -6.18 -1.52 31.48
CA TYR A 223 -5.63 -1.83 30.16
C TYR A 223 -6.76 -2.08 29.14
N ALA A 224 -7.79 -2.86 29.49
CA ALA A 224 -8.96 -3.07 28.63
C ALA A 224 -9.64 -1.75 28.25
N ARG A 225 -9.77 -0.83 29.21
CA ARG A 225 -10.35 0.50 28.98
C ARG A 225 -9.49 1.38 28.08
N GLN A 226 -8.17 1.32 28.19
CA GLN A 226 -7.26 2.06 27.30
C GLN A 226 -7.42 1.61 25.85
N ILE A 227 -7.51 0.30 25.59
CA ILE A 227 -7.73 -0.23 24.24
C ILE A 227 -9.12 0.18 23.72
N GLU A 228 -10.18 0.08 24.53
CA GLU A 228 -11.52 0.55 24.14
C GLU A 228 -11.52 2.02 23.70
N LEU A 229 -10.87 2.89 24.47
CA LEU A 229 -10.74 4.30 24.12
C LEU A 229 -9.87 4.50 22.87
N GLY A 230 -8.86 3.64 22.65
CA GLY A 230 -8.05 3.60 21.43
C GLY A 230 -8.90 3.31 20.20
N ILE A 231 -9.76 2.30 20.28
CA ILE A 231 -10.70 1.94 19.19
C ILE A 231 -11.59 3.14 18.85
N LYS A 232 -12.18 3.80 19.85
CA LYS A 232 -13.02 5.00 19.63
C LYS A 232 -12.29 6.11 18.89
N ARG A 233 -11.02 6.38 19.26
CA ARG A 233 -10.20 7.39 18.57
C ARG A 233 -9.92 7.02 17.12
N ILE A 234 -9.60 5.76 16.85
CA ILE A 234 -9.34 5.24 15.50
C ILE A 234 -10.61 5.36 14.65
N THR A 235 -11.76 4.90 15.17
CA THR A 235 -13.06 5.01 14.47
C THR A 235 -13.40 6.46 14.11
N ALA A 236 -13.14 7.40 15.03
CA ALA A 236 -13.38 8.82 14.74
C ALA A 236 -12.41 9.40 13.67
N ALA A 237 -11.22 8.82 13.51
CA ALA A 237 -10.27 9.22 12.48
C ALA A 237 -10.62 8.66 11.09
N GLU A 238 -11.33 7.52 11.01
CA GLU A 238 -11.68 6.87 9.74
C GLU A 238 -12.50 7.77 8.81
N GLU A 239 -13.41 8.57 9.36
CA GLU A 239 -14.25 9.50 8.59
C GLU A 239 -13.39 10.49 7.78
N ARG A 240 -12.33 11.01 8.38
CA ARG A 240 -11.41 11.93 7.71
C ARG A 240 -10.57 11.27 6.62
N LEU A 241 -10.29 9.97 6.74
CA LEU A 241 -9.60 9.20 5.70
C LEU A 241 -10.48 8.94 4.47
N CYS A 242 -11.79 9.17 4.56
CA CYS A 242 -12.70 9.06 3.41
C CYS A 242 -12.63 10.27 2.48
N GLU A 243 -12.05 11.39 2.91
CA GLU A 243 -11.83 12.56 2.07
C GLU A 243 -10.54 12.39 1.26
N LEU A 244 -10.64 12.48 -0.07
CA LEU A 244 -9.54 12.21 -1.00
C LEU A 244 -9.18 13.46 -1.80
N ALA A 245 -7.88 13.63 -2.09
CA ALA A 245 -7.37 14.68 -2.95
C ALA A 245 -7.56 14.38 -4.45
N LEU A 246 -8.01 13.16 -4.80
CA LEU A 246 -8.11 12.66 -6.17
C LEU A 246 -9.02 13.56 -7.02
N GLY A 247 -8.53 13.91 -8.21
CA GLY A 247 -9.16 14.85 -9.13
C GLY A 247 -8.60 16.26 -9.04
N GLY A 248 -7.84 16.60 -7.99
CA GLY A 248 -7.15 17.88 -7.89
C GLY A 248 -5.97 18.06 -8.84
N THR A 249 -5.46 16.97 -9.37
CA THR A 249 -4.28 16.90 -10.25
C THR A 249 -3.02 17.52 -9.63
N ALA A 250 -2.28 18.37 -10.35
CA ALA A 250 -0.97 18.85 -9.90
C ALA A 250 -1.06 19.86 -8.73
N VAL A 251 -2.06 20.73 -8.75
CA VAL A 251 -2.14 21.89 -7.82
C VAL A 251 -3.55 22.14 -7.26
N GLY A 252 -4.46 21.18 -7.41
CA GLY A 252 -5.82 21.27 -6.87
C GLY A 252 -6.84 21.91 -7.80
N THR A 253 -6.48 22.23 -9.03
CA THR A 253 -7.36 22.91 -10.01
C THR A 253 -8.08 21.94 -10.97
N GLY A 254 -7.69 20.68 -10.99
CA GLY A 254 -8.23 19.69 -11.92
C GLY A 254 -7.63 19.77 -13.33
N VAL A 255 -6.55 20.54 -13.50
CA VAL A 255 -5.90 20.75 -14.80
C VAL A 255 -4.52 20.11 -14.81
#